data_e58bc92fdfe793af3489d71891876b83
#
_entry.id   e58bc92fdfe793af3489d71891876b83
#
_cell.length_a   1.000
_cell.length_b   1.000
_cell.length_c   1.000
_cell.angle_alpha   90.00
_cell.angle_beta   90.00
_cell.angle_gamma   90.00
#
_symmetry.space_group_name_H-M   'P 1'
#
loop_
_entity.id
_entity.type
_entity.pdbx_description
1 polymer ?
#
loop_
_entity_poly.entity_id
_entity_poly.type
_entity_poly.pdbx_seq_one_letter_code
_entity_poly.pdbx_strand_id
1 'polypeptide(L)'
;MGEDYKAKVEVTLGNDNRADMTLNGSINDLLNLMADVMAQTIVDFSDTKNEAEKAMEKVRYSMPTILEEFWNNKITNGKAAQSAAAGAAKNVMQEAQGRAAMDKKLPKEEYKRLLTKAIEGRPGGMALMIVLEETDFYNSPASAKHHLNVPGGLVMHSLNVAKAALELCENMPQFARCDKNAVLTAALLHDVCKAGNYIQKPDGSYQYRDTDLLGHGEASVINIQHWIHLTEKEVLAIRWHMGAYTGERDWDTLSKAYDRYPEVLCMHMADMIATHIMEAGE
;
A
#
# COMPACT_ATOMS: atom_id res chain seq x y z
N MET A 1 16.57 17.61 -49.16
CA MET A 1 17.38 17.79 -47.96
C MET A 1 16.44 18.40 -46.93
N GLY A 2 15.86 17.61 -46.09
CA GLY A 2 15.00 18.07 -45.01
C GLY A 2 15.89 18.41 -43.83
N GLU A 3 15.85 19.66 -43.40
CA GLU A 3 16.45 20.05 -42.13
C GLU A 3 15.65 19.38 -40.99
N ASP A 4 16.31 18.50 -40.22
CA ASP A 4 15.80 17.92 -38.97
C ASP A 4 15.68 19.08 -37.95
N TYR A 5 14.52 19.69 -37.86
CA TYR A 5 14.21 20.62 -36.78
C TYR A 5 14.04 19.85 -35.46
N LYS A 6 15.08 19.88 -34.64
CA LYS A 6 14.95 19.46 -33.23
C LYS A 6 14.11 20.51 -32.48
N ALA A 7 13.12 20.10 -31.78
CA ALA A 7 12.36 20.99 -30.90
C ALA A 7 13.30 21.64 -29.88
N LYS A 8 13.17 22.93 -29.69
CA LYS A 8 13.90 23.68 -28.67
C LYS A 8 12.90 24.39 -27.80
N VAL A 9 13.02 24.15 -26.49
CA VAL A 9 12.32 24.92 -25.47
C VAL A 9 13.33 25.80 -24.77
N GLU A 10 13.11 27.09 -24.81
CA GLU A 10 13.86 28.06 -24.00
C GLU A 10 12.96 28.58 -22.90
N VAL A 11 13.36 28.36 -21.64
CA VAL A 11 12.69 28.91 -20.48
C VAL A 11 13.56 30.01 -19.91
N THR A 12 13.05 31.22 -19.88
CA THR A 12 13.72 32.37 -19.27
C THR A 12 12.95 32.74 -18.00
N LEU A 13 13.61 32.70 -16.84
CA LEU A 13 13.03 33.16 -15.58
C LEU A 13 13.21 34.66 -15.47
N GLY A 14 12.10 35.40 -15.44
CA GLY A 14 12.09 36.84 -15.17
C GLY A 14 12.30 37.11 -13.67
N ASN A 15 12.75 38.32 -13.35
CA ASN A 15 12.97 38.76 -11.95
C ASN A 15 11.69 38.78 -11.08
N ASP A 16 10.52 38.56 -11.68
CA ASP A 16 9.20 38.53 -11.05
C ASP A 16 8.68 37.09 -10.81
N ASN A 17 9.56 36.09 -10.86
CA ASN A 17 9.22 34.66 -10.79
C ASN A 17 8.29 34.16 -11.91
N ARG A 18 8.20 34.87 -13.03
CA ARG A 18 7.53 34.40 -14.23
C ARG A 18 8.52 33.74 -15.16
N ALA A 19 8.11 32.58 -15.71
CA ALA A 19 8.87 31.88 -16.72
C ALA A 19 8.30 32.25 -18.12
N ASP A 20 9.11 32.79 -18.99
CA ASP A 20 8.80 32.93 -20.40
C ASP A 20 9.35 31.73 -21.15
N MET A 21 8.47 31.03 -21.87
CA MET A 21 8.80 29.82 -22.63
C MET A 21 8.61 30.10 -24.13
N THR A 22 9.66 29.86 -24.91
CA THR A 22 9.60 29.90 -26.36
C THR A 22 9.72 28.49 -26.92
N LEU A 23 8.76 28.08 -27.73
CA LEU A 23 8.67 26.76 -28.32
C LEU A 23 8.96 26.84 -29.82
N ASN A 24 10.00 26.13 -30.28
CA ASN A 24 10.37 26.00 -31.70
C ASN A 24 10.50 24.52 -32.05
N GLY A 25 9.78 24.04 -33.06
CA GLY A 25 9.86 22.67 -33.54
C GLY A 25 8.56 22.19 -34.21
N SER A 26 8.56 20.95 -34.70
CA SER A 26 7.33 20.32 -35.18
C SER A 26 6.41 19.96 -34.01
N ILE A 27 5.11 19.81 -34.27
CA ILE A 27 4.14 19.40 -33.25
C ILE A 27 4.57 18.08 -32.57
N ASN A 28 5.08 17.11 -33.35
CA ASN A 28 5.53 15.84 -32.81
C ASN A 28 6.76 15.98 -31.90
N ASP A 29 7.70 16.86 -32.24
CA ASP A 29 8.88 17.12 -31.41
C ASP A 29 8.49 17.83 -30.09
N LEU A 30 7.55 18.76 -30.17
CA LEU A 30 6.99 19.44 -28.98
C LEU A 30 6.25 18.46 -28.07
N LEU A 31 5.48 17.54 -28.64
CA LEU A 31 4.76 16.50 -27.88
C LEU A 31 5.70 15.52 -27.18
N ASN A 32 6.76 15.09 -27.88
CA ASN A 32 7.78 14.24 -27.31
C ASN A 32 8.51 14.94 -26.15
N LEU A 33 8.89 16.20 -26.37
CA LEU A 33 9.56 16.99 -25.34
C LEU A 33 8.66 17.24 -24.10
N MET A 34 7.36 17.53 -24.31
CA MET A 34 6.39 17.64 -23.21
C MET A 34 6.24 16.32 -22.46
N ALA A 35 6.19 15.18 -23.16
CA ALA A 35 6.14 13.88 -22.55
C ALA A 35 7.40 13.58 -21.73
N ASP A 36 8.59 13.92 -22.22
CA ASP A 36 9.87 13.76 -21.52
C ASP A 36 9.95 14.63 -20.27
N VAL A 37 9.54 15.91 -20.36
CA VAL A 37 9.50 16.82 -19.20
C VAL A 37 8.50 16.34 -18.15
N MET A 38 7.32 15.87 -18.57
CA MET A 38 6.33 15.29 -17.66
C MET A 38 6.85 14.01 -17.01
N ALA A 39 7.48 13.12 -17.79
CA ALA A 39 8.08 11.89 -17.29
C ALA A 39 9.16 12.18 -16.23
N GLN A 40 10.06 13.12 -16.53
CA GLN A 40 11.10 13.52 -15.58
C GLN A 40 10.51 14.14 -14.32
N THR A 41 9.52 15.03 -14.45
CA THR A 41 8.84 15.62 -13.30
C THR A 41 8.17 14.57 -12.43
N ILE A 42 7.52 13.57 -13.04
CA ILE A 42 6.90 12.46 -12.31
C ILE A 42 7.95 11.63 -11.55
N VAL A 43 9.10 11.35 -12.18
CA VAL A 43 10.20 10.63 -11.53
C VAL A 43 10.76 11.43 -10.36
N ASP A 44 10.99 12.74 -10.56
CA ASP A 44 11.58 13.62 -9.53
C ASP A 44 10.67 13.81 -8.31
N PHE A 45 9.34 13.68 -8.46
CA PHE A 45 8.36 13.86 -7.40
C PHE A 45 7.70 12.56 -6.94
N SER A 46 8.12 11.39 -7.46
CA SER A 46 7.59 10.10 -7.02
C SER A 46 8.54 9.45 -6.01
N ASP A 47 7.98 9.01 -4.88
CA ASP A 47 8.76 8.38 -3.81
C ASP A 47 9.24 6.97 -4.20
N THR A 48 8.60 6.33 -5.19
CA THR A 48 8.96 4.98 -5.65
C THR A 48 8.88 4.84 -7.17
N LYS A 49 9.65 3.90 -7.73
CA LYS A 49 9.61 3.56 -9.16
C LYS A 49 8.21 3.13 -9.62
N ASN A 50 7.50 2.38 -8.79
CA ASN A 50 6.14 1.90 -9.10
C ASN A 50 5.13 3.04 -9.17
N GLU A 51 5.23 4.05 -8.29
CA GLU A 51 4.40 5.26 -8.37
C GLU A 51 4.69 6.08 -9.63
N ALA A 52 5.97 6.20 -10.00
CA ALA A 52 6.37 6.87 -11.23
C ALA A 52 5.79 6.15 -12.46
N GLU A 53 5.89 4.84 -12.55
CA GLU A 53 5.36 4.03 -13.66
C GLU A 53 3.82 4.17 -13.77
N LYS A 54 3.11 4.06 -12.66
CA LYS A 54 1.64 4.26 -12.62
C LYS A 54 1.23 5.68 -13.02
N ALA A 55 1.98 6.70 -12.60
CA ALA A 55 1.72 8.08 -12.96
C ALA A 55 2.01 8.33 -14.45
N MET A 56 3.10 7.76 -14.99
CA MET A 56 3.43 7.83 -16.41
C MET A 56 2.38 7.15 -17.30
N GLU A 57 1.86 6.00 -16.90
CA GLU A 57 0.79 5.32 -17.62
C GLU A 57 -0.48 6.18 -17.69
N LYS A 58 -0.84 6.85 -16.58
CA LYS A 58 -1.98 7.77 -16.55
C LYS A 58 -1.77 9.00 -17.46
N VAL A 59 -0.57 9.58 -17.44
CA VAL A 59 -0.23 10.70 -18.36
C VAL A 59 -0.37 10.25 -19.81
N ARG A 60 0.14 9.06 -20.14
CA ARG A 60 0.04 8.48 -21.49
C ARG A 60 -1.43 8.28 -21.93
N TYR A 61 -2.32 7.91 -21.00
CA TYR A 61 -3.74 7.75 -21.27
C TYR A 61 -4.50 9.08 -21.41
N SER A 62 -4.07 10.10 -20.68
CA SER A 62 -4.74 11.42 -20.67
C SER A 62 -4.22 12.37 -21.76
N MET A 63 -3.05 12.10 -22.34
CA MET A 63 -2.42 12.94 -23.35
C MET A 63 -3.30 13.19 -24.59
N PRO A 64 -4.02 12.19 -25.16
CA PRO A 64 -4.89 12.45 -26.30
C PRO A 64 -5.98 13.47 -25.99
N THR A 65 -6.60 13.38 -24.81
CA THR A 65 -7.67 14.32 -24.39
C THR A 65 -7.12 15.72 -24.15
N ILE A 66 -5.97 15.83 -23.50
CA ILE A 66 -5.29 17.11 -23.25
C ILE A 66 -4.91 17.77 -24.58
N LEU A 67 -4.43 17.00 -25.55
CA LEU A 67 -4.08 17.49 -26.88
C LEU A 67 -5.29 17.92 -27.68
N GLU A 68 -6.40 17.21 -27.58
CA GLU A 68 -7.66 17.55 -28.23
C GLU A 68 -8.25 18.84 -27.68
N GLU A 69 -8.24 19.02 -26.36
CA GLU A 69 -8.64 20.26 -25.70
C GLU A 69 -7.70 21.43 -26.08
N PHE A 70 -6.41 21.19 -26.15
CA PHE A 70 -5.41 22.18 -26.57
C PHE A 70 -5.64 22.65 -28.01
N TRP A 71 -5.93 21.70 -28.93
CA TRP A 71 -6.20 21.96 -30.32
C TRP A 71 -7.55 22.67 -30.55
N ASN A 72 -8.57 22.23 -29.85
CA ASN A 72 -9.94 22.76 -29.98
C ASN A 72 -10.07 24.18 -29.41
N ASN A 73 -9.27 24.57 -28.43
CA ASN A 73 -9.27 25.91 -27.86
C ASN A 73 -8.53 26.97 -28.71
N LYS A 74 -7.99 26.61 -29.89
CA LYS A 74 -7.32 27.54 -30.84
C LYS A 74 -6.37 28.50 -30.12
N ILE A 75 -5.44 27.96 -29.32
CA ILE A 75 -4.50 28.78 -28.57
C ILE A 75 -3.51 29.38 -29.54
N THR A 76 -3.81 30.57 -30.02
CA THR A 76 -3.00 31.34 -31.01
C THR A 76 -1.93 32.19 -30.36
N ASN A 77 -1.87 32.31 -29.03
CA ASN A 77 -0.86 33.09 -28.30
C ASN A 77 -0.18 32.24 -27.21
N GLY A 78 1.15 32.23 -27.22
CA GLY A 78 1.99 31.45 -26.31
C GLY A 78 1.68 31.62 -24.80
N LYS A 79 1.18 32.79 -24.38
CA LYS A 79 0.78 33.06 -22.98
C LYS A 79 -0.45 32.28 -22.54
N ALA A 80 -1.42 32.07 -23.43
CA ALA A 80 -2.61 31.29 -23.14
C ALA A 80 -2.28 29.77 -23.06
N ALA A 81 -1.34 29.34 -23.93
CA ALA A 81 -0.83 27.96 -23.92
C ALA A 81 -0.10 27.59 -22.61
N GLN A 82 0.72 28.50 -22.11
CA GLN A 82 1.45 28.34 -20.86
C GLN A 82 0.51 28.22 -19.66
N SER A 83 -0.52 29.06 -19.58
CA SER A 83 -1.50 29.03 -18.49
C SER A 83 -2.35 27.76 -18.53
N ALA A 84 -2.74 27.29 -19.72
CA ALA A 84 -3.54 26.06 -19.86
C ALA A 84 -2.71 24.79 -19.57
N ALA A 85 -1.47 24.72 -20.05
CA ALA A 85 -0.59 23.60 -19.78
C ALA A 85 -0.19 23.51 -18.29
N ALA A 86 0.11 24.65 -17.66
CA ALA A 86 0.40 24.72 -16.24
C ALA A 86 -0.85 24.35 -15.38
N GLY A 87 -2.03 24.81 -15.80
CA GLY A 87 -3.31 24.46 -15.16
C GLY A 87 -3.64 22.97 -15.30
N ALA A 88 -3.48 22.41 -16.50
CA ALA A 88 -3.70 20.98 -16.75
C ALA A 88 -2.70 20.10 -15.97
N ALA A 89 -1.41 20.43 -15.98
CA ALA A 89 -0.39 19.73 -15.20
C ALA A 89 -0.70 19.79 -13.69
N LYS A 90 -1.09 20.96 -13.18
CA LYS A 90 -1.47 21.12 -11.78
C LYS A 90 -2.72 20.29 -11.40
N ASN A 91 -3.73 20.25 -12.27
CA ASN A 91 -4.93 19.45 -12.07
C ASN A 91 -4.62 17.94 -12.09
N VAL A 92 -3.81 17.47 -13.05
CA VAL A 92 -3.36 16.07 -13.13
C VAL A 92 -2.54 15.70 -11.87
N MET A 93 -1.66 16.61 -11.40
CA MET A 93 -0.91 16.37 -10.16
C MET A 93 -1.81 16.38 -8.92
N GLN A 94 -2.79 17.28 -8.82
CA GLN A 94 -3.74 17.31 -7.72
C GLN A 94 -4.67 16.08 -7.73
N GLU A 95 -5.12 15.64 -8.90
CA GLU A 95 -5.90 14.40 -9.02
C GLU A 95 -5.06 13.15 -8.72
N ALA A 96 -3.81 13.09 -9.18
CA ALA A 96 -2.89 12.00 -8.86
C ALA A 96 -2.57 11.97 -7.36
N GLN A 97 -2.29 13.12 -6.74
CA GLN A 97 -2.11 13.23 -5.30
C GLN A 97 -3.39 12.91 -4.53
N GLY A 98 -4.54 13.37 -5.00
CA GLY A 98 -5.85 13.05 -4.42
C GLY A 98 -6.19 11.56 -4.51
N ARG A 99 -5.86 10.89 -5.63
CA ARG A 99 -6.05 9.44 -5.81
C ARG A 99 -5.03 8.64 -5.00
N ALA A 100 -3.76 9.03 -4.98
CA ALA A 100 -2.74 8.38 -4.14
C ALA A 100 -3.08 8.51 -2.65
N ALA A 101 -3.58 9.68 -2.20
CA ALA A 101 -4.09 9.87 -0.85
C ALA A 101 -5.36 9.03 -0.59
N MET A 102 -6.22 8.88 -1.58
CA MET A 102 -7.44 8.05 -1.53
C MET A 102 -7.08 6.56 -1.55
N ASP A 103 -6.12 6.12 -2.38
CA ASP A 103 -5.62 4.74 -2.42
C ASP A 103 -4.90 4.34 -1.12
N LYS A 104 -4.22 5.26 -0.43
CA LYS A 104 -3.65 5.05 0.92
C LYS A 104 -4.73 5.03 2.02
N LYS A 105 -5.83 5.73 1.83
CA LYS A 105 -6.94 5.82 2.81
C LYS A 105 -7.87 4.61 2.74
N LEU A 106 -8.08 4.03 1.55
CA LEU A 106 -8.98 2.90 1.34
C LEU A 106 -8.63 1.66 2.17
N PRO A 107 -7.36 1.17 2.22
CA PRO A 107 -7.01 0.01 3.03
C PRO A 107 -7.23 0.24 4.53
N LYS A 108 -6.88 1.42 5.05
CA LYS A 108 -7.11 1.77 6.46
C LYS A 108 -8.59 1.74 6.84
N GLU A 109 -9.45 2.35 6.02
CA GLU A 109 -10.90 2.39 6.29
C GLU A 109 -11.53 0.99 6.19
N GLU A 110 -11.11 0.20 5.21
CA GLU A 110 -11.57 -1.19 5.07
C GLU A 110 -11.12 -2.05 6.25
N TYR A 111 -9.87 -1.94 6.67
CA TYR A 111 -9.35 -2.61 7.85
C TYR A 111 -10.18 -2.27 9.10
N LYS A 112 -10.41 -0.97 9.33
CA LYS A 112 -11.22 -0.49 10.46
C LYS A 112 -12.63 -1.04 10.43
N ARG A 113 -13.25 -1.05 9.25
CA ARG A 113 -14.60 -1.60 9.06
C ARG A 113 -14.66 -3.09 9.39
N LEU A 114 -13.70 -3.87 8.89
CA LEU A 114 -13.63 -5.31 9.12
C LEU A 114 -13.31 -5.62 10.59
N LEU A 115 -12.34 -4.92 11.18
CA LEU A 115 -11.97 -5.11 12.58
C LEU A 115 -13.13 -4.76 13.51
N THR A 116 -13.80 -3.62 13.30
CA THR A 116 -15.00 -3.22 14.07
C THR A 116 -16.04 -4.34 14.05
N LYS A 117 -16.31 -4.93 12.88
CA LYS A 117 -17.24 -6.05 12.75
C LYS A 117 -16.74 -7.31 13.49
N ALA A 118 -15.46 -7.64 13.37
CA ALA A 118 -14.88 -8.84 13.97
C ALA A 118 -14.88 -8.84 15.51
N ILE A 119 -14.74 -7.64 16.10
CA ILE A 119 -14.71 -7.46 17.56
C ILE A 119 -15.99 -6.83 18.12
N GLU A 120 -17.07 -6.82 17.35
CA GLU A 120 -18.35 -6.25 17.75
C GLU A 120 -18.84 -6.85 19.08
N GLY A 121 -19.25 -5.97 20.00
CA GLY A 121 -19.71 -6.36 21.33
C GLY A 121 -18.63 -6.84 22.31
N ARG A 122 -17.36 -6.87 21.92
CA ARG A 122 -16.26 -7.26 22.83
C ARG A 122 -15.90 -6.09 23.74
N PRO A 123 -15.87 -6.29 25.08
CA PRO A 123 -15.33 -5.29 26.00
C PRO A 123 -13.90 -4.91 25.61
N GLY A 124 -13.60 -3.60 25.60
CA GLY A 124 -12.28 -3.08 25.23
C GLY A 124 -12.06 -2.91 23.71
N GLY A 125 -12.98 -3.32 22.85
CA GLY A 125 -12.83 -3.19 21.39
C GLY A 125 -12.58 -1.76 20.92
N MET A 126 -13.27 -0.78 21.49
CA MET A 126 -13.03 0.65 21.19
C MET A 126 -11.64 1.10 21.63
N ALA A 127 -11.16 0.63 22.79
CA ALA A 127 -9.81 0.96 23.28
C ALA A 127 -8.74 0.37 22.35
N LEU A 128 -8.90 -0.86 21.88
CA LEU A 128 -8.00 -1.44 20.87
C LEU A 128 -7.96 -0.60 19.60
N MET A 129 -9.13 -0.17 19.08
CA MET A 129 -9.19 0.68 17.87
C MET A 129 -8.46 2.01 18.07
N ILE A 130 -8.58 2.64 19.25
CA ILE A 130 -7.87 3.88 19.59
C ILE A 130 -6.36 3.65 19.64
N VAL A 131 -5.90 2.58 20.27
CA VAL A 131 -4.46 2.24 20.35
C VAL A 131 -3.85 1.99 18.99
N LEU A 132 -4.56 1.31 18.08
CA LEU A 132 -4.10 1.14 16.70
C LEU A 132 -3.98 2.48 15.95
N GLU A 133 -4.81 3.48 16.29
CA GLU A 133 -4.69 4.84 15.74
C GLU A 133 -3.52 5.63 16.34
N GLU A 134 -3.23 5.44 17.63
CA GLU A 134 -2.17 6.15 18.34
C GLU A 134 -0.78 5.55 18.08
N THR A 135 -0.72 4.31 17.62
CA THR A 135 0.52 3.66 17.19
C THR A 135 0.78 3.93 15.70
N ASP A 136 1.94 3.54 15.20
CA ASP A 136 2.25 3.62 13.78
C ASP A 136 1.71 2.41 12.97
N PHE A 137 0.81 1.59 13.55
CA PHE A 137 0.25 0.39 12.93
C PHE A 137 -0.22 0.64 11.50
N TYR A 138 -0.94 1.73 11.28
CA TYR A 138 -1.49 2.09 9.97
C TYR A 138 -0.45 2.60 8.97
N ASN A 139 0.76 2.92 9.42
CA ASN A 139 1.85 3.42 8.58
C ASN A 139 3.03 2.45 8.49
N SER A 140 3.07 1.43 9.37
CA SER A 140 4.14 0.44 9.38
C SER A 140 4.19 -0.37 8.09
N PRO A 141 5.38 -0.76 7.60
CA PRO A 141 5.54 -1.76 6.55
C PRO A 141 5.21 -3.15 7.08
N ALA A 142 4.86 -4.09 6.20
CA ALA A 142 4.69 -5.49 6.57
C ALA A 142 6.02 -6.19 6.86
N SER A 143 7.07 -5.79 6.14
CA SER A 143 8.43 -6.31 6.32
C SER A 143 9.49 -5.24 6.08
N ALA A 144 10.74 -5.50 6.50
CA ALA A 144 11.86 -4.58 6.24
C ALA A 144 12.45 -4.72 4.84
N LYS A 145 12.34 -5.89 4.19
CA LYS A 145 13.09 -6.23 2.96
C LYS A 145 12.30 -7.08 1.95
N HIS A 146 11.15 -7.58 2.33
CA HIS A 146 10.39 -8.53 1.53
C HIS A 146 9.11 -7.90 0.99
N HIS A 147 7.98 -8.56 1.20
CA HIS A 147 6.67 -8.11 0.74
C HIS A 147 6.23 -6.81 1.45
N LEU A 148 5.52 -5.95 0.72
CA LEU A 148 4.91 -4.72 1.23
C LEU A 148 5.82 -3.87 2.13
N ASN A 149 7.06 -3.67 1.68
CA ASN A 149 8.06 -2.81 2.29
C ASN A 149 7.75 -1.32 2.00
N VAL A 150 6.54 -0.89 2.30
CA VAL A 150 6.00 0.44 2.02
C VAL A 150 5.18 0.95 3.20
N PRO A 151 4.99 2.28 3.35
CA PRO A 151 4.09 2.82 4.35
C PRO A 151 2.67 2.26 4.21
N GLY A 152 2.10 1.72 5.31
CA GLY A 152 0.80 1.08 5.31
C GLY A 152 0.81 -0.38 4.84
N GLY A 153 1.99 -0.93 4.54
CA GLY A 153 2.14 -2.32 4.12
C GLY A 153 1.58 -3.33 5.11
N LEU A 154 1.71 -3.07 6.42
CA LEU A 154 1.18 -3.93 7.48
C LEU A 154 -0.34 -4.07 7.42
N VAL A 155 -1.05 -2.98 7.16
CA VAL A 155 -2.51 -2.98 6.98
C VAL A 155 -2.90 -3.74 5.71
N MET A 156 -2.20 -3.50 4.60
CA MET A 156 -2.44 -4.18 3.33
C MET A 156 -2.22 -5.69 3.47
N HIS A 157 -1.14 -6.11 4.12
CA HIS A 157 -0.86 -7.50 4.44
C HIS A 157 -1.98 -8.14 5.28
N SER A 158 -2.36 -7.51 6.38
CA SER A 158 -3.45 -8.02 7.23
C SER A 158 -4.77 -8.17 6.47
N LEU A 159 -5.08 -7.27 5.54
CA LEU A 159 -6.26 -7.38 4.66
C LEU A 159 -6.13 -8.53 3.66
N ASN A 160 -4.95 -8.73 3.06
CA ASN A 160 -4.69 -9.83 2.13
C ASN A 160 -4.80 -11.18 2.84
N VAL A 161 -4.25 -11.28 4.05
CA VAL A 161 -4.39 -12.48 4.89
C VAL A 161 -5.86 -12.74 5.25
N ALA A 162 -6.61 -11.70 5.64
CA ALA A 162 -8.03 -11.82 5.95
C ALA A 162 -8.84 -12.29 4.73
N LYS A 163 -8.54 -11.77 3.54
CA LYS A 163 -9.17 -12.17 2.29
C LYS A 163 -8.85 -13.65 1.98
N ALA A 164 -7.57 -14.03 1.98
CA ALA A 164 -7.17 -15.41 1.72
C ALA A 164 -7.80 -16.40 2.73
N ALA A 165 -7.83 -16.05 4.01
CA ALA A 165 -8.41 -16.89 5.06
C ALA A 165 -9.92 -17.11 4.88
N LEU A 166 -10.66 -16.05 4.55
CA LEU A 166 -12.10 -16.18 4.26
C LEU A 166 -12.37 -16.97 2.99
N GLU A 167 -11.56 -16.79 1.93
CA GLU A 167 -11.65 -17.58 0.69
C GLU A 167 -11.37 -19.06 0.95
N LEU A 168 -10.39 -19.41 1.79
CA LEU A 168 -10.14 -20.78 2.22
C LEU A 168 -11.38 -21.37 2.96
N CYS A 169 -11.97 -20.62 3.88
CA CYS A 169 -13.15 -21.05 4.62
C CYS A 169 -14.40 -21.21 3.72
N GLU A 170 -14.50 -20.47 2.64
CA GLU A 170 -15.64 -20.50 1.72
C GLU A 170 -15.53 -21.56 0.64
N ASN A 171 -14.34 -21.74 0.10
CA ASN A 171 -14.13 -22.55 -1.10
C ASN A 171 -13.49 -23.93 -0.83
N MET A 172 -12.89 -24.14 0.35
CA MET A 172 -12.30 -25.43 0.71
C MET A 172 -13.14 -26.15 1.78
N PRO A 173 -13.76 -27.30 1.44
CA PRO A 173 -14.61 -28.07 2.39
C PRO A 173 -13.89 -28.40 3.71
N GLN A 174 -12.57 -28.56 3.70
CA GLN A 174 -11.74 -28.85 4.85
C GLN A 174 -11.80 -27.75 5.92
N PHE A 175 -11.98 -26.49 5.49
CA PHE A 175 -12.09 -25.31 6.37
C PHE A 175 -13.51 -24.80 6.55
N ALA A 176 -14.53 -25.46 5.97
CA ALA A 176 -15.92 -25.04 6.09
C ALA A 176 -16.44 -25.01 7.56
N ARG A 177 -15.79 -25.76 8.46
CA ARG A 177 -16.12 -25.78 9.90
C ARG A 177 -15.40 -24.71 10.71
N CYS A 178 -14.48 -23.92 10.13
CA CYS A 178 -13.80 -22.84 10.83
C CYS A 178 -14.79 -21.79 11.31
N ASP A 179 -14.53 -21.27 12.47
CA ASP A 179 -15.17 -20.06 12.97
C ASP A 179 -14.64 -18.86 12.17
N LYS A 180 -15.42 -18.42 11.17
CA LYS A 180 -15.02 -17.33 10.28
C LYS A 180 -14.71 -16.03 11.02
N ASN A 181 -15.39 -15.77 12.15
CA ASN A 181 -15.13 -14.56 12.93
C ASN A 181 -13.80 -14.66 13.68
N ALA A 182 -13.48 -15.83 14.22
CA ALA A 182 -12.19 -16.09 14.87
C ALA A 182 -11.04 -16.00 13.85
N VAL A 183 -11.20 -16.59 12.66
CA VAL A 183 -10.23 -16.48 11.56
C VAL A 183 -10.03 -15.05 11.12
N LEU A 184 -11.12 -14.29 10.93
CA LEU A 184 -11.05 -12.87 10.55
C LEU A 184 -10.33 -12.02 11.62
N THR A 185 -10.69 -12.22 12.90
CA THR A 185 -10.04 -11.52 14.02
C THR A 185 -8.54 -11.83 14.05
N ALA A 186 -8.18 -13.12 13.93
CA ALA A 186 -6.78 -13.53 13.91
C ALA A 186 -6.03 -12.92 12.72
N ALA A 187 -6.58 -12.96 11.52
CA ALA A 187 -5.96 -12.43 10.32
C ALA A 187 -5.71 -10.92 10.39
N LEU A 188 -6.64 -10.16 10.94
CA LEU A 188 -6.48 -8.70 11.08
C LEU A 188 -5.46 -8.32 12.17
N LEU A 189 -5.25 -9.16 13.18
CA LEU A 189 -4.48 -8.80 14.37
C LEU A 189 -3.17 -9.62 14.55
N HIS A 190 -2.86 -10.60 13.69
CA HIS A 190 -1.74 -11.53 13.90
C HIS A 190 -0.37 -10.85 14.04
N ASP A 191 -0.18 -9.76 13.36
CA ASP A 191 1.08 -9.02 13.24
C ASP A 191 1.06 -7.65 13.95
N VAL A 192 0.13 -7.41 14.84
CA VAL A 192 0.01 -6.15 15.61
C VAL A 192 1.31 -5.81 16.36
N CYS A 193 2.09 -6.79 16.75
CA CYS A 193 3.40 -6.59 17.39
C CYS A 193 4.42 -5.86 16.50
N LYS A 194 4.22 -5.86 15.18
CA LYS A 194 5.13 -5.17 14.25
C LYS A 194 5.01 -3.64 14.31
N ALA A 195 3.90 -3.11 14.82
CA ALA A 195 3.74 -1.66 15.03
C ALA A 195 4.84 -1.12 15.96
N GLY A 196 5.51 -0.02 15.55
CA GLY A 196 6.62 0.58 16.30
C GLY A 196 7.97 -0.12 16.16
N ASN A 197 8.04 -1.28 15.48
CA ASN A 197 9.28 -2.05 15.34
C ASN A 197 10.06 -1.78 14.06
N TYR A 198 9.64 -0.79 13.26
CA TYR A 198 10.37 -0.37 12.08
C TYR A 198 10.90 1.05 12.20
N ILE A 199 12.15 1.26 11.76
CA ILE A 199 12.78 2.58 11.61
C ILE A 199 12.96 2.83 10.13
N GLN A 200 12.36 3.89 9.62
CA GLN A 200 12.63 4.34 8.26
C GLN A 200 13.99 5.05 8.22
N LYS A 201 14.84 4.65 7.29
CA LYS A 201 16.14 5.25 7.04
C LYS A 201 16.03 6.45 6.09
N PRO A 202 17.06 7.31 6.01
CA PRO A 202 17.06 8.45 5.08
C PRO A 202 16.93 8.07 3.60
N ASP A 203 17.31 6.84 3.24
CA ASP A 203 17.16 6.30 1.88
C ASP A 203 15.77 5.72 1.58
N GLY A 204 14.83 5.88 2.52
CA GLY A 204 13.46 5.36 2.43
C GLY A 204 13.30 3.89 2.80
N SER A 205 14.39 3.13 2.95
CA SER A 205 14.33 1.73 3.37
C SER A 205 13.95 1.59 4.85
N TYR A 206 13.47 0.40 5.23
CA TYR A 206 13.15 0.11 6.62
C TYR A 206 14.19 -0.81 7.27
N GLN A 207 14.41 -0.58 8.55
CA GLN A 207 15.17 -1.48 9.41
C GLN A 207 14.26 -1.98 10.53
N TYR A 208 14.17 -3.30 10.68
CA TYR A 208 13.49 -3.90 11.82
C TYR A 208 14.30 -3.68 13.10
N ARG A 209 13.62 -3.26 14.15
CA ARG A 209 14.18 -3.12 15.49
C ARG A 209 13.89 -4.42 16.23
N ASP A 210 14.86 -5.34 16.25
CA ASP A 210 14.76 -6.61 16.98
C ASP A 210 14.93 -6.35 18.49
N THR A 211 13.87 -5.82 19.10
CA THR A 211 13.82 -5.58 20.56
C THR A 211 12.91 -6.58 21.26
N ASP A 212 12.15 -7.37 20.50
CA ASP A 212 11.23 -8.37 21.02
C ASP A 212 11.99 -9.65 21.38
N LEU A 213 11.92 -10.03 22.65
CA LEU A 213 12.42 -11.31 23.14
C LEU A 213 11.38 -12.45 23.02
N LEU A 214 10.23 -12.13 22.46
CA LEU A 214 9.12 -13.05 22.18
C LEU A 214 9.02 -13.28 20.66
N GLY A 215 8.46 -14.42 20.27
CA GLY A 215 8.08 -14.62 18.88
C GLY A 215 6.93 -13.67 18.46
N HIS A 216 6.80 -13.40 17.16
CA HIS A 216 5.76 -12.47 16.65
C HIS A 216 4.35 -12.85 17.10
N GLY A 217 4.00 -14.13 17.06
CA GLY A 217 2.68 -14.60 17.45
C GLY A 217 2.40 -14.34 18.93
N GLU A 218 3.35 -14.67 19.82
CA GLU A 218 3.23 -14.45 21.27
C GLU A 218 3.11 -12.97 21.60
N ALA A 219 3.99 -12.14 21.00
CA ALA A 219 3.98 -10.71 21.22
C ALA A 219 2.64 -10.08 20.77
N SER A 220 2.11 -10.49 19.61
CA SER A 220 0.81 -10.03 19.14
C SER A 220 -0.32 -10.44 20.09
N VAL A 221 -0.38 -11.72 20.52
CA VAL A 221 -1.38 -12.19 21.48
C VAL A 221 -1.34 -11.37 22.77
N ILE A 222 -0.15 -11.16 23.35
CA ILE A 222 0.01 -10.40 24.59
C ILE A 222 -0.46 -8.95 24.40
N ASN A 223 -0.03 -8.30 23.32
CA ASN A 223 -0.40 -6.92 23.03
C ASN A 223 -1.92 -6.75 22.89
N ILE A 224 -2.59 -7.67 22.17
CA ILE A 224 -4.04 -7.61 21.96
C ILE A 224 -4.80 -7.88 23.26
N GLN A 225 -4.37 -8.86 24.06
CA GLN A 225 -5.05 -9.24 25.29
C GLN A 225 -5.02 -8.19 26.40
N HIS A 226 -4.19 -7.15 26.26
CA HIS A 226 -4.30 -5.96 27.12
C HIS A 226 -5.61 -5.19 26.90
N TRP A 227 -6.25 -5.36 25.76
CA TRP A 227 -7.41 -4.57 25.34
C TRP A 227 -8.68 -5.38 25.22
N ILE A 228 -8.60 -6.51 24.49
CA ILE A 228 -9.75 -7.40 24.29
C ILE A 228 -9.40 -8.83 24.70
N HIS A 229 -10.40 -9.56 25.19
CA HIS A 229 -10.24 -10.99 25.40
C HIS A 229 -10.28 -11.74 24.07
N LEU A 230 -9.22 -12.51 23.78
CA LEU A 230 -9.16 -13.43 22.64
C LEU A 230 -9.68 -14.81 23.06
N THR A 231 -10.44 -15.45 22.20
CA THR A 231 -10.82 -16.86 22.35
C THR A 231 -9.61 -17.78 22.16
N GLU A 232 -9.67 -19.02 22.65
CA GLU A 232 -8.57 -20.00 22.48
C GLU A 232 -8.20 -20.20 21.00
N LYS A 233 -9.20 -20.23 20.11
CA LYS A 233 -8.99 -20.34 18.65
C LYS A 233 -8.20 -19.16 18.09
N GLU A 234 -8.55 -17.95 18.48
CA GLU A 234 -7.87 -16.73 18.05
C GLU A 234 -6.45 -16.66 18.59
N VAL A 235 -6.26 -16.98 19.88
CA VAL A 235 -4.94 -17.05 20.51
C VAL A 235 -4.05 -18.03 19.75
N LEU A 236 -4.52 -19.24 19.49
CA LEU A 236 -3.72 -20.25 18.81
C LEU A 236 -3.50 -19.95 17.33
N ALA A 237 -4.50 -19.38 16.63
CA ALA A 237 -4.36 -18.95 15.25
C ALA A 237 -3.31 -17.83 15.12
N ILE A 238 -3.33 -16.83 16.00
CA ILE A 238 -2.33 -15.76 16.04
C ILE A 238 -0.96 -16.33 16.47
N ARG A 239 -0.91 -17.12 17.54
CA ARG A 239 0.36 -17.67 18.06
C ARG A 239 1.11 -18.50 17.01
N TRP A 240 0.41 -19.29 16.23
CA TRP A 240 0.99 -20.29 15.34
C TRP A 240 0.95 -19.89 13.84
N HIS A 241 0.63 -18.62 13.51
CA HIS A 241 0.54 -18.19 12.09
C HIS A 241 1.85 -18.40 11.33
N MET A 242 3.01 -18.27 12.00
CA MET A 242 4.32 -18.54 11.40
C MET A 242 4.53 -20.00 10.96
N GLY A 243 3.74 -20.94 11.48
CA GLY A 243 3.74 -22.34 11.07
C GLY A 243 5.12 -22.98 11.05
N ALA A 244 5.56 -23.43 9.88
CA ALA A 244 6.85 -24.11 9.68
C ALA A 244 8.09 -23.25 10.01
N TYR A 245 7.96 -21.93 10.08
CA TYR A 245 9.04 -21.04 10.52
C TYR A 245 9.19 -20.98 12.05
N THR A 246 8.33 -21.67 12.78
CA THR A 246 8.49 -21.93 14.23
C THR A 246 9.65 -22.91 14.46
N GLY A 247 10.38 -22.75 15.59
CA GLY A 247 11.49 -23.64 15.91
C GLY A 247 11.08 -25.12 16.03
N GLU A 248 11.95 -26.05 15.61
CA GLU A 248 11.67 -27.48 15.58
C GLU A 248 11.14 -28.07 16.90
N ARG A 249 11.63 -27.56 18.03
CA ARG A 249 11.17 -27.97 19.37
C ARG A 249 9.68 -27.77 19.62
N ASP A 250 9.04 -26.87 18.85
CA ASP A 250 7.64 -26.50 18.99
C ASP A 250 6.74 -27.22 17.97
N TRP A 251 7.31 -27.96 17.00
CA TRP A 251 6.55 -28.59 15.91
C TRP A 251 5.52 -29.62 16.37
N ASP A 252 5.81 -30.37 17.44
CA ASP A 252 4.83 -31.32 18.02
C ASP A 252 3.62 -30.58 18.58
N THR A 253 3.85 -29.42 19.23
CA THR A 253 2.77 -28.59 19.76
C THR A 253 1.98 -27.92 18.64
N LEU A 254 2.68 -27.43 17.61
CA LEU A 254 2.08 -26.85 16.41
C LEU A 254 1.16 -27.87 15.72
N SER A 255 1.63 -29.12 15.52
CA SER A 255 0.84 -30.20 14.92
C SER A 255 -0.44 -30.46 15.71
N LYS A 256 -0.34 -30.52 17.03
CA LYS A 256 -1.51 -30.69 17.92
C LYS A 256 -2.49 -29.51 17.83
N ALA A 257 -1.99 -28.29 17.65
CA ALA A 257 -2.84 -27.11 17.45
C ALA A 257 -3.60 -27.18 16.13
N TYR A 258 -2.97 -27.61 15.04
CA TYR A 258 -3.61 -27.84 13.74
C TYR A 258 -4.72 -28.92 13.83
N ASP A 259 -4.45 -30.02 14.51
CA ASP A 259 -5.42 -31.10 14.68
C ASP A 259 -6.65 -30.66 15.49
N ARG A 260 -6.44 -29.83 16.49
CA ARG A 260 -7.49 -29.38 17.39
C ARG A 260 -8.35 -28.28 16.83
N TYR A 261 -7.73 -27.29 16.16
CA TYR A 261 -8.39 -26.10 15.62
C TYR A 261 -8.00 -25.86 14.17
N PRO A 262 -8.88 -26.14 13.21
CA PRO A 262 -8.60 -25.91 11.79
C PRO A 262 -8.33 -24.42 11.48
N GLU A 263 -8.79 -23.51 12.33
CA GLU A 263 -8.51 -22.07 12.25
C GLU A 263 -7.00 -21.79 12.29
N VAL A 264 -6.23 -22.59 13.02
CA VAL A 264 -4.76 -22.42 13.13
C VAL A 264 -4.06 -22.72 11.81
N LEU A 265 -4.41 -23.84 11.17
CA LEU A 265 -3.87 -24.19 9.86
C LEU A 265 -4.36 -23.24 8.78
N CYS A 266 -5.65 -22.87 8.81
CA CYS A 266 -6.24 -21.89 7.89
C CYS A 266 -5.48 -20.57 7.94
N MET A 267 -5.16 -20.07 9.13
CA MET A 267 -4.42 -18.83 9.32
C MET A 267 -3.00 -18.91 8.75
N HIS A 268 -2.26 -19.99 9.04
CA HIS A 268 -0.92 -20.19 8.48
C HIS A 268 -0.94 -20.24 6.94
N MET A 269 -1.87 -20.99 6.35
CA MET A 269 -2.00 -21.07 4.89
C MET A 269 -2.37 -19.72 4.28
N ALA A 270 -3.26 -18.97 4.93
CA ALA A 270 -3.66 -17.65 4.45
C ALA A 270 -2.51 -16.65 4.45
N ASP A 271 -1.68 -16.66 5.49
CA ASP A 271 -0.49 -15.82 5.59
C ASP A 271 0.52 -16.18 4.49
N MET A 272 0.77 -17.46 4.25
CA MET A 272 1.63 -17.92 3.15
C MET A 272 1.10 -17.53 1.76
N ILE A 273 -0.21 -17.63 1.54
CA ILE A 273 -0.85 -17.19 0.30
C ILE A 273 -0.71 -15.68 0.12
N ALA A 274 -0.96 -14.90 1.16
CA ALA A 274 -0.79 -13.46 1.11
C ALA A 274 0.67 -13.10 0.77
N THR A 275 1.62 -13.58 1.56
CA THR A 275 3.04 -13.25 1.44
C THR A 275 3.65 -13.68 0.10
N HIS A 276 3.38 -14.92 -0.34
CA HIS A 276 4.12 -15.51 -1.46
C HIS A 276 3.37 -15.49 -2.80
N ILE A 277 2.05 -15.25 -2.78
CA ILE A 277 1.22 -15.26 -3.99
C ILE A 277 0.62 -13.89 -4.27
N MET A 278 -0.07 -13.29 -3.27
CA MET A 278 -0.80 -12.04 -3.50
C MET A 278 0.14 -10.82 -3.51
N GLU A 279 1.22 -10.87 -2.74
CA GLU A 279 2.18 -9.78 -2.53
C GLU A 279 3.51 -10.02 -3.27
N ALA A 280 3.59 -11.10 -4.06
CA ALA A 280 4.78 -11.43 -4.84
C ALA A 280 5.01 -10.40 -5.94
N GLY A 281 6.12 -9.66 -5.86
CA GLY A 281 6.51 -8.65 -6.86
C GLY A 281 6.01 -7.24 -6.58
N GLU A 282 5.47 -6.97 -5.39
CA GLU A 282 5.14 -5.61 -4.92
C GLU A 282 6.31 -4.96 -4.16
#